data_dc7806b58f75cd1d3afb1102ff883ed5
#
_entry.id   dc7806b58f75cd1d3afb1102ff883ed5
#
_cell.length_a   1.000
_cell.length_b   1.000
_cell.length_c   1.000
_cell.angle_alpha   90.00
_cell.angle_beta   90.00
_cell.angle_gamma   90.00
#
_symmetry.space_group_name_H-M   'P 1'
#
loop_
_entity.id
_entity.type
_entity.pdbx_description
1 polymer ?
#
loop_
_entity_poly.entity_id
_entity_poly.type
_entity_poly.pdbx_seq_one_letter_code
_entity_poly.pdbx_strand_id
1 'polypeptide(L)'
;GMDEITIGETIADVENPVALPLIDVDHPNISMTIGINTSPLAGREGDRLTARMLKDRLTEELIGNVSIKVLPTERPDTWEVHGRGELQLAILIETMRREGFELTVGKPHVVTREIDGVKNEPIERLFVEIPEEHMGAISQLLAGRKGVMEGMHNHADGWVRLEYLIP
;
A
#
# COMPACT_ATOMS: atom_id res chain seq x y z
N GLY A 1 -28.31 -17.28 3.19
CA GLY A 1 -26.98 -16.74 3.39
C GLY A 1 -27.02 -15.22 3.29
N MET A 2 -25.99 -14.54 3.74
CA MET A 2 -25.84 -13.10 3.54
C MET A 2 -25.20 -12.86 2.18
N ASP A 3 -25.74 -11.95 1.41
CA ASP A 3 -25.31 -11.74 0.01
C ASP A 3 -24.05 -10.89 -0.10
N GLU A 4 -23.82 -9.99 0.88
CA GLU A 4 -22.64 -9.13 0.94
C GLU A 4 -22.15 -9.01 2.39
N ILE A 5 -20.88 -9.33 2.63
CA ILE A 5 -20.17 -9.12 3.90
C ILE A 5 -18.80 -8.59 3.57
N THR A 6 -18.41 -7.50 4.26
CA THR A 6 -17.07 -6.92 4.14
C THR A 6 -16.28 -7.10 5.44
N ILE A 7 -14.94 -7.08 5.33
CA ILE A 7 -14.06 -7.16 6.50
C ILE A 7 -14.29 -5.93 7.38
N GLY A 8 -14.52 -6.16 8.67
CA GLY A 8 -14.81 -5.11 9.66
C GLY A 8 -16.28 -5.00 10.03
N GLU A 9 -17.20 -5.65 9.30
CA GLU A 9 -18.61 -5.70 9.69
C GLU A 9 -18.83 -6.68 10.83
N THR A 10 -19.80 -6.36 11.70
CA THR A 10 -20.20 -7.22 12.80
C THR A 10 -21.45 -8.01 12.42
N ILE A 11 -21.38 -9.33 12.51
CA ILE A 11 -22.56 -10.18 12.44
C ILE A 11 -23.18 -10.23 13.84
N ALA A 12 -24.37 -9.70 13.99
CA ALA A 12 -25.06 -9.58 15.26
C ALA A 12 -26.42 -10.27 15.27
N ASP A 13 -26.97 -10.48 16.48
CA ASP A 13 -28.34 -10.96 16.67
C ASP A 13 -29.35 -9.94 16.13
N VAL A 14 -30.41 -10.41 15.48
CA VAL A 14 -31.45 -9.53 14.89
C VAL A 14 -32.27 -8.80 15.96
N GLU A 15 -32.48 -9.44 17.12
CA GLU A 15 -33.30 -8.87 18.22
C GLU A 15 -32.49 -7.93 19.10
N ASN A 16 -31.16 -8.15 19.20
CA ASN A 16 -30.27 -7.33 20.03
C ASN A 16 -28.93 -7.06 19.31
N PRO A 17 -28.90 -6.22 18.27
CA PRO A 17 -27.71 -5.95 17.50
C PRO A 17 -26.68 -5.12 18.30
N VAL A 18 -25.55 -5.73 18.63
CA VAL A 18 -24.42 -5.05 19.29
C VAL A 18 -23.23 -5.05 18.34
N ALA A 19 -22.81 -3.87 17.90
CA ALA A 19 -21.64 -3.73 17.06
C ALA A 19 -20.36 -3.87 17.90
N LEU A 20 -19.40 -4.64 17.40
CA LEU A 20 -18.04 -4.68 17.95
C LEU A 20 -17.27 -3.43 17.49
N PRO A 21 -16.28 -2.96 18.28
CA PRO A 21 -15.43 -1.84 17.87
C PRO A 21 -14.67 -2.20 16.59
N LEU A 22 -14.66 -1.29 15.62
CA LEU A 22 -13.90 -1.46 14.38
C LEU A 22 -12.40 -1.49 14.69
N ILE A 23 -11.69 -2.39 14.00
CA ILE A 23 -10.22 -2.38 14.00
C ILE A 23 -9.81 -1.31 13.00
N ASP A 24 -9.11 -0.29 13.49
CA ASP A 24 -8.55 0.76 12.63
C ASP A 24 -7.40 0.17 11.80
N VAL A 25 -7.49 0.34 10.50
CA VAL A 25 -6.49 -0.13 9.55
C VAL A 25 -5.73 1.08 9.02
N ASP A 26 -4.40 1.02 9.10
CA ASP A 26 -3.54 2.08 8.60
C ASP A 26 -3.90 2.47 7.16
N HIS A 27 -3.92 3.76 6.94
CA HIS A 27 -4.22 4.29 5.62
C HIS A 27 -3.09 4.02 4.61
N PRO A 28 -3.41 3.85 3.32
CA PRO A 28 -2.40 3.70 2.28
C PRO A 28 -1.50 4.94 2.17
N ASN A 29 -0.20 4.69 1.99
CA ASN A 29 0.85 5.71 1.89
C ASN A 29 1.38 5.90 0.47
N ILE A 30 1.17 4.92 -0.39
CA ILE A 30 1.66 4.91 -1.78
C ILE A 30 0.49 4.65 -2.73
N SER A 31 0.48 5.32 -3.87
CA SER A 31 -0.42 5.03 -4.98
C SER A 31 0.36 4.76 -6.25
N MET A 32 -0.22 3.98 -7.14
CA MET A 32 0.24 3.85 -8.53
C MET A 32 -0.96 3.62 -9.46
N THR A 33 -0.80 4.00 -10.71
CA THR A 33 -1.82 3.73 -11.72
C THR A 33 -1.65 2.33 -12.30
N ILE A 34 -2.75 1.61 -12.42
CA ILE A 34 -2.82 0.30 -13.09
C ILE A 34 -3.86 0.41 -14.20
N GLY A 35 -3.44 0.12 -15.42
CA GLY A 35 -4.28 0.16 -16.61
C GLY A 35 -4.12 -1.09 -17.47
N ILE A 36 -4.94 -1.21 -18.50
CA ILE A 36 -4.81 -2.27 -19.48
C ILE A 36 -3.57 -2.07 -20.37
N ASN A 37 -3.06 -3.15 -20.93
CA ASN A 37 -2.01 -3.07 -21.95
C ASN A 37 -2.59 -2.57 -23.27
N THR A 38 -2.20 -1.38 -23.70
CA THR A 38 -2.62 -0.76 -24.97
C THR A 38 -1.55 -0.85 -26.05
N SER A 39 -0.46 -1.61 -25.82
CA SER A 39 0.62 -1.75 -26.80
C SER A 39 0.18 -2.61 -28.00
N PRO A 40 0.83 -2.47 -29.17
CA PRO A 40 0.58 -3.34 -30.33
C PRO A 40 0.90 -4.83 -30.09
N LEU A 41 1.55 -5.14 -28.95
CA LEU A 41 1.93 -6.49 -28.56
C LEU A 41 0.98 -7.10 -27.53
N ALA A 42 -0.12 -6.41 -27.18
CA ALA A 42 -1.12 -6.90 -26.23
C ALA A 42 -1.73 -8.25 -26.69
N GLY A 43 -1.95 -9.15 -25.76
CA GLY A 43 -2.51 -10.49 -26.02
C GLY A 43 -1.47 -11.57 -26.34
N ARG A 44 -0.18 -11.30 -26.09
CA ARG A 44 0.88 -12.32 -26.25
C ARG A 44 1.15 -13.13 -25.00
N GLU A 45 1.03 -12.49 -23.84
CA GLU A 45 1.37 -13.08 -22.53
C GLU A 45 0.12 -13.38 -21.68
N GLY A 46 -1.04 -12.81 -22.06
CA GLY A 46 -2.29 -12.99 -21.35
C GLY A 46 -3.51 -12.75 -22.22
N ASP A 47 -4.66 -13.19 -21.75
CA ASP A 47 -5.97 -13.09 -22.44
C ASP A 47 -6.94 -12.09 -21.79
N ARG A 48 -6.58 -11.57 -20.59
CA ARG A 48 -7.40 -10.61 -19.84
C ARG A 48 -6.98 -9.17 -20.13
N LEU A 49 -7.53 -8.61 -21.22
CA LEU A 49 -7.05 -7.37 -21.83
C LEU A 49 -8.04 -6.21 -21.73
N THR A 50 -9.26 -6.43 -21.18
CA THR A 50 -10.30 -5.40 -21.21
C THR A 50 -10.35 -4.60 -19.91
N ALA A 51 -10.71 -3.31 -20.03
CA ALA A 51 -10.91 -2.43 -18.89
C ALA A 51 -11.97 -2.96 -17.90
N ARG A 52 -13.01 -3.62 -18.42
CA ARG A 52 -14.04 -4.24 -17.60
C ARG A 52 -13.48 -5.36 -16.72
N MET A 53 -12.73 -6.29 -17.32
CA MET A 53 -12.11 -7.40 -16.56
C MET A 53 -11.16 -6.88 -15.48
N LEU A 54 -10.38 -5.84 -15.81
CA LEU A 54 -9.49 -5.21 -14.85
C LEU A 54 -10.27 -4.57 -13.69
N LYS A 55 -11.34 -3.82 -13.99
CA LYS A 55 -12.20 -3.22 -12.97
C LYS A 55 -12.82 -4.27 -12.06
N ASP A 56 -13.41 -5.31 -12.64
CA ASP A 56 -14.06 -6.38 -11.89
C ASP A 56 -13.07 -7.06 -10.94
N ARG A 57 -11.85 -7.36 -11.41
CA ARG A 57 -10.80 -7.95 -10.58
C ARG A 57 -10.30 -7.04 -9.46
N LEU A 58 -10.12 -5.73 -9.75
CA LEU A 58 -9.76 -4.76 -8.71
C LEU A 58 -10.87 -4.59 -7.68
N THR A 59 -12.13 -4.68 -8.08
CA THR A 59 -13.28 -4.62 -7.17
C THR A 59 -13.33 -5.87 -6.28
N GLU A 60 -13.04 -7.05 -6.83
CA GLU A 60 -12.93 -8.29 -6.08
C GLU A 60 -11.81 -8.23 -5.02
N GLU A 61 -10.67 -7.61 -5.36
CA GLU A 61 -9.57 -7.43 -4.40
C GLU A 61 -10.00 -6.64 -3.16
N LEU A 62 -10.88 -5.62 -3.32
CA LEU A 62 -11.36 -4.79 -2.21
C LEU A 62 -12.17 -5.57 -1.18
N ILE A 63 -12.80 -6.70 -1.55
CA ILE A 63 -13.58 -7.54 -0.62
C ILE A 63 -12.66 -8.17 0.43
N GLY A 64 -11.51 -8.67 -0.01
CA GLY A 64 -10.55 -9.36 0.86
C GLY A 64 -9.43 -8.49 1.42
N ASN A 65 -9.26 -7.27 0.91
CA ASN A 65 -8.10 -6.43 1.21
C ASN A 65 -8.49 -5.00 1.58
N VAL A 66 -8.77 -4.79 2.85
CA VAL A 66 -9.21 -3.48 3.40
C VAL A 66 -8.12 -2.40 3.39
N SER A 67 -6.86 -2.79 3.16
CA SER A 67 -5.72 -1.85 3.13
C SER A 67 -5.45 -1.25 1.76
N ILE A 68 -6.16 -1.71 0.73
CA ILE A 68 -6.09 -1.18 -0.64
C ILE A 68 -7.30 -0.27 -0.90
N LYS A 69 -7.08 0.80 -1.70
CA LYS A 69 -8.16 1.62 -2.27
C LYS A 69 -7.97 1.69 -3.77
N VAL A 70 -9.07 1.66 -4.49
CA VAL A 70 -9.09 1.78 -5.95
C VAL A 70 -9.94 3.00 -6.32
N LEU A 71 -9.34 3.95 -6.99
CA LEU A 71 -9.98 5.19 -7.41
C LEU A 71 -10.00 5.27 -8.95
N PRO A 72 -11.07 5.81 -9.54
CA PRO A 72 -11.11 6.08 -10.97
C PRO A 72 -10.11 7.20 -11.30
N THR A 73 -9.59 7.17 -12.52
CA THR A 73 -8.78 8.25 -13.09
C THR A 73 -9.57 8.96 -14.22
N GLU A 74 -8.98 9.99 -14.80
CA GLU A 74 -9.54 10.63 -16.01
C GLU A 74 -9.64 9.68 -17.21
N ARG A 75 -8.83 8.63 -17.21
CA ARG A 75 -8.85 7.60 -18.24
C ARG A 75 -9.76 6.45 -17.84
N PRO A 76 -10.68 6.01 -18.70
CA PRO A 76 -11.65 4.95 -18.39
C PRO A 76 -11.03 3.54 -18.33
N ASP A 77 -9.78 3.39 -18.77
CA ASP A 77 -9.03 2.13 -18.86
C ASP A 77 -7.93 2.02 -17.79
N THR A 78 -7.89 2.94 -16.84
CA THR A 78 -6.83 3.07 -15.84
C THR A 78 -7.42 3.44 -14.49
N TRP A 79 -6.93 2.82 -13.42
CA TRP A 79 -7.31 3.09 -12.04
C TRP A 79 -6.09 3.49 -11.22
N GLU A 80 -6.29 4.35 -10.24
CA GLU A 80 -5.30 4.66 -9.23
C GLU A 80 -5.51 3.71 -8.05
N VAL A 81 -4.50 2.89 -7.78
CA VAL A 81 -4.51 1.89 -6.71
C VAL A 81 -3.59 2.35 -5.60
N HIS A 82 -4.14 2.52 -4.41
CA HIS A 82 -3.44 2.93 -3.21
C HIS A 82 -3.14 1.70 -2.36
N GLY A 83 -1.94 1.62 -1.79
CA GLY A 83 -1.51 0.56 -0.88
C GLY A 83 -0.60 1.09 0.22
N ARG A 84 -0.28 0.23 1.19
CA ARG A 84 0.62 0.57 2.29
C ARG A 84 2.06 0.73 1.85
N GLY A 85 2.47 0.01 0.80
CA GLY A 85 3.84 0.05 0.31
C GLY A 85 4.00 -0.60 -1.06
N GLU A 86 5.18 -0.43 -1.64
CA GLU A 86 5.51 -0.95 -2.97
C GLU A 86 5.37 -2.47 -3.06
N LEU A 87 5.77 -3.19 -2.02
CA LEU A 87 5.69 -4.66 -2.00
C LEU A 87 4.24 -5.16 -2.11
N GLN A 88 3.31 -4.54 -1.41
CA GLN A 88 1.89 -4.92 -1.49
C GLN A 88 1.36 -4.76 -2.92
N LEU A 89 1.64 -3.61 -3.54
CA LEU A 89 1.20 -3.32 -4.91
C LEU A 89 1.92 -4.22 -5.93
N ALA A 90 3.19 -4.53 -5.73
CA ALA A 90 3.94 -5.45 -6.58
C ALA A 90 3.38 -6.88 -6.50
N ILE A 91 2.99 -7.36 -5.32
CA ILE A 91 2.36 -8.68 -5.14
C ILE A 91 1.01 -8.71 -5.85
N LEU A 92 0.18 -7.67 -5.72
CA LEU A 92 -1.09 -7.58 -6.44
C LEU A 92 -0.89 -7.66 -7.96
N ILE A 93 0.03 -6.86 -8.50
CA ILE A 93 0.34 -6.84 -9.93
C ILE A 93 0.83 -8.21 -10.41
N GLU A 94 1.74 -8.85 -9.65
CA GLU A 94 2.27 -10.17 -10.00
C GLU A 94 1.19 -11.26 -9.94
N THR A 95 0.29 -11.20 -8.97
CA THR A 95 -0.86 -12.10 -8.87
C THR A 95 -1.76 -11.95 -10.09
N MET A 96 -2.13 -10.72 -10.44
CA MET A 96 -2.94 -10.44 -11.62
C MET A 96 -2.25 -10.89 -12.92
N ARG A 97 -0.93 -10.67 -13.04
CA ARG A 97 -0.16 -11.17 -14.17
C ARG A 97 -0.25 -12.69 -14.31
N ARG A 98 -0.16 -13.43 -13.20
CA ARG A 98 -0.32 -14.90 -13.19
C ARG A 98 -1.74 -15.35 -13.51
N GLU A 99 -2.73 -14.52 -13.24
CA GLU A 99 -4.13 -14.74 -13.64
C GLU A 99 -4.40 -14.47 -15.12
N GLY A 100 -3.39 -14.04 -15.89
CA GLY A 100 -3.48 -13.78 -17.33
C GLY A 100 -3.80 -12.33 -17.70
N PHE A 101 -3.68 -11.39 -16.75
CA PHE A 101 -3.78 -9.96 -17.07
C PHE A 101 -2.48 -9.43 -17.65
N GLU A 102 -2.59 -8.67 -18.72
CA GLU A 102 -1.51 -7.80 -19.19
C GLU A 102 -1.78 -6.36 -18.75
N LEU A 103 -0.88 -5.80 -17.95
CA LEU A 103 -1.08 -4.53 -17.27
C LEU A 103 -0.05 -3.49 -17.70
N THR A 104 -0.49 -2.24 -17.74
CA THR A 104 0.39 -1.06 -17.74
C THR A 104 0.41 -0.48 -16.33
N VAL A 105 1.60 -0.33 -15.76
CA VAL A 105 1.80 0.15 -14.39
C VAL A 105 2.54 1.47 -14.43
N GLY A 106 2.00 2.47 -13.74
CA GLY A 106 2.63 3.78 -13.56
C GLY A 106 3.68 3.78 -12.46
N LYS A 107 4.37 4.90 -12.32
CA LYS A 107 5.32 5.09 -11.21
C LYS A 107 4.57 5.22 -9.88
N PRO A 108 5.12 4.70 -8.78
CA PRO A 108 4.56 4.94 -7.45
C PRO A 108 4.69 6.42 -7.06
N HIS A 109 3.66 6.91 -6.40
CA HIS A 109 3.58 8.25 -5.85
C HIS A 109 3.20 8.18 -4.37
N VAL A 110 3.72 9.09 -3.58
CA VAL A 110 3.36 9.24 -2.18
C VAL A 110 1.95 9.82 -2.08
N VAL A 111 1.09 9.18 -1.28
CA VAL A 111 -0.25 9.69 -0.99
C VAL A 111 -0.13 10.76 0.08
N THR A 112 -0.39 12.00 -0.30
CA THR A 112 -0.41 13.15 0.62
C THR A 112 -1.83 13.42 1.09
N ARG A 113 -1.97 14.03 2.28
CA ARG A 113 -3.25 14.44 2.84
C ARG A 113 -3.24 15.94 3.13
N GLU A 114 -4.39 16.55 3.01
CA GLU A 114 -4.60 17.91 3.47
C GLU A 114 -5.22 17.86 4.88
N ILE A 115 -4.51 18.44 5.86
CA ILE A 115 -4.95 18.56 7.25
C ILE A 115 -4.89 20.06 7.57
N ASP A 116 -6.02 20.64 7.95
CA ASP A 116 -6.15 22.08 8.25
C ASP A 116 -5.65 23.01 7.13
N GLY A 117 -5.87 22.63 5.87
CA GLY A 117 -5.42 23.38 4.70
C GLY A 117 -3.92 23.25 4.38
N VAL A 118 -3.20 22.39 5.10
CA VAL A 118 -1.77 22.11 4.88
C VAL A 118 -1.59 20.71 4.29
N LYS A 119 -0.82 20.63 3.21
CA LYS A 119 -0.47 19.35 2.59
C LYS A 119 0.56 18.62 3.45
N ASN A 120 0.21 17.43 3.90
CA ASN A 120 1.04 16.56 4.73
C ASN A 120 1.46 15.31 3.95
N GLU A 121 2.70 14.87 4.19
CA GLU A 121 3.22 13.58 3.74
C GLU A 121 3.23 12.57 4.90
N PRO A 122 3.12 11.25 4.62
CA PRO A 122 3.24 10.23 5.66
C PRO A 122 4.69 10.21 6.20
N ILE A 123 4.80 10.10 7.52
CA ILE A 123 6.07 9.90 8.23
C ILE A 123 5.99 8.58 8.96
N GLU A 124 7.01 7.76 8.82
CA GLU A 124 7.11 6.46 9.47
C GLU A 124 8.17 6.47 10.58
N ARG A 125 7.91 5.69 11.64
CA ARG A 125 8.90 5.44 12.69
C ARG A 125 9.70 4.20 12.32
N LEU A 126 10.97 4.40 12.05
CA LEU A 126 11.92 3.35 11.67
C LEU A 126 12.79 2.96 12.87
N PHE A 127 12.83 1.67 13.16
CA PHE A 127 13.78 1.07 14.11
C PHE A 127 14.81 0.25 13.34
N VAL A 128 16.09 0.51 13.58
CA VAL A 128 17.20 -0.23 12.94
C VAL A 128 18.13 -0.74 14.02
N GLU A 129 18.33 -2.06 14.07
CA GLU A 129 19.31 -2.71 14.94
C GLU A 129 20.50 -3.14 14.10
N ILE A 130 21.68 -2.63 14.43
CA ILE A 130 22.91 -2.82 13.66
C ILE A 130 24.14 -2.94 14.58
N PRO A 131 25.22 -3.59 14.11
CA PRO A 131 26.52 -3.45 14.73
C PRO A 131 26.97 -1.99 14.79
N GLU A 132 27.60 -1.59 15.89
CA GLU A 132 28.03 -0.20 16.14
C GLU A 132 28.92 0.34 15.02
N GLU A 133 29.75 -0.50 14.41
CA GLU A 133 30.63 -0.13 13.29
C GLU A 133 29.90 0.41 12.05
N HIS A 134 28.62 0.05 11.86
CA HIS A 134 27.80 0.49 10.72
C HIS A 134 26.94 1.73 11.00
N MET A 135 26.95 2.23 12.23
CA MET A 135 26.12 3.36 12.65
C MET A 135 26.34 4.61 11.77
N GLY A 136 27.58 4.93 11.44
CA GLY A 136 27.91 6.11 10.62
C GLY A 136 27.33 6.01 9.21
N ALA A 137 27.43 4.84 8.57
CA ALA A 137 26.95 4.63 7.21
C ALA A 137 25.42 4.69 7.16
N ILE A 138 24.71 4.10 8.13
CA ILE A 138 23.25 4.12 8.21
C ILE A 138 22.75 5.55 8.51
N SER A 139 23.38 6.24 9.48
CA SER A 139 23.00 7.63 9.80
C SER A 139 23.16 8.55 8.59
N GLN A 140 24.23 8.41 7.83
CA GLN A 140 24.44 9.18 6.60
C GLN A 140 23.38 8.87 5.53
N LEU A 141 23.04 7.60 5.36
CA LEU A 141 22.01 7.16 4.41
C LEU A 141 20.64 7.74 4.76
N LEU A 142 20.27 7.69 6.05
CA LEU A 142 18.97 8.17 6.52
C LEU A 142 18.90 9.71 6.53
N ALA A 143 19.99 10.39 6.85
CA ALA A 143 20.06 11.86 6.75
C ALA A 143 19.86 12.34 5.31
N GLY A 144 20.43 11.65 4.32
CA GLY A 144 20.19 11.93 2.89
C GLY A 144 18.74 11.76 2.46
N ARG A 145 17.95 11.00 3.22
CA ARG A 145 16.52 10.77 3.03
C ARG A 145 15.63 11.59 3.96
N LYS A 146 16.16 12.64 4.56
CA LYS A 146 15.46 13.51 5.51
C LYS A 146 15.03 12.82 6.80
N GLY A 147 15.64 11.69 7.15
CA GLY A 147 15.38 11.01 8.41
C GLY A 147 15.85 11.85 9.60
N VAL A 148 15.01 11.95 10.62
CA VAL A 148 15.30 12.63 11.87
C VAL A 148 15.50 11.60 12.97
N MET A 149 16.70 11.57 13.58
CA MET A 149 16.98 10.65 14.69
C MET A 149 16.22 11.11 15.94
N GLU A 150 15.40 10.22 16.51
CA GLU A 150 14.70 10.45 17.77
C GLU A 150 15.40 9.79 18.97
N GLY A 151 16.05 8.66 18.74
CA GLY A 151 16.69 7.91 19.83
C GLY A 151 17.82 7.01 19.36
N MET A 152 18.70 6.68 20.31
CA MET A 152 19.77 5.71 20.15
C MET A 152 19.94 4.93 21.46
N HIS A 153 19.93 3.61 21.37
CA HIS A 153 20.12 2.70 22.50
C HIS A 153 21.24 1.73 22.19
N ASN A 154 22.29 1.78 22.98
CA ASN A 154 23.43 0.85 22.86
C ASN A 154 23.13 -0.43 23.64
N HIS A 155 23.35 -1.57 23.02
CA HIS A 155 23.33 -2.88 23.64
C HIS A 155 24.73 -3.29 24.08
N ALA A 156 24.82 -4.08 25.16
CA ALA A 156 26.12 -4.44 25.76
C ALA A 156 26.97 -5.40 24.88
N ASP A 157 26.42 -5.90 23.78
CA ASP A 157 27.01 -6.85 22.85
C ASP A 157 27.62 -6.21 21.58
N GLY A 158 27.74 -4.88 21.55
CA GLY A 158 28.28 -4.14 20.40
C GLY A 158 27.24 -3.86 19.31
N TRP A 159 25.96 -3.98 19.64
CA TRP A 159 24.85 -3.60 18.78
C TRP A 159 24.24 -2.27 19.25
N VAL A 160 23.69 -1.52 18.31
CA VAL A 160 22.96 -0.28 18.57
C VAL A 160 21.61 -0.32 17.88
N ARG A 161 20.57 0.09 18.61
CA ARG A 161 19.25 0.38 18.07
C ARG A 161 19.11 1.85 17.84
N LEU A 162 18.82 2.22 16.60
CA LEU A 162 18.55 3.59 16.18
C LEU A 162 17.06 3.77 15.92
N GLU A 163 16.51 4.89 16.35
CA GLU A 163 15.12 5.28 16.12
C GLU A 163 15.08 6.55 15.28
N TYR A 164 14.34 6.48 14.18
CA TYR A 164 14.21 7.59 13.23
C TYR A 164 12.74 7.84 12.86
N LEU A 165 12.43 9.10 12.61
CA LEU A 165 11.28 9.47 11.79
C LEU A 165 11.78 9.72 10.37
N ILE A 166 11.12 9.06 9.40
CA ILE A 166 11.52 9.10 7.99
C ILE A 166 10.29 9.29 7.09
N PRO A 167 10.35 10.18 6.08
CA PRO A 167 9.30 10.32 5.07
C PRO A 167 9.17 9.10 4.17
#